data_ab440d2bd0d50c421a427dff2a4fc57b
#
_entry.id   ab440d2bd0d50c421a427dff2a4fc57b
#
_cell.length_a   1.000
_cell.length_b   1.000
_cell.length_c   1.000
_cell.angle_alpha   90.00
_cell.angle_beta   90.00
_cell.angle_gamma   90.00
#
_symmetry.space_group_name_H-M   'P 1'
#
loop_
_entity.id
_entity.type
_entity.pdbx_description
1 polymer ?
#
loop_
_entity_poly.entity_id
_entity_poly.type
_entity_poly.pdbx_seq_one_letter_code
_entity_poly.pdbx_strand_id
1 'polypeptide(L)'
;MITNLQLVRALAALAVVFYHTGYIVPGHTHTELQGVAIFFALSGFLMAYLAQTSSSAREFFDRRIVRIVPLYWVMTIFSVLWFNYGLGNPVYQWPLLWQWLIHDQRQLLVWLSSPHGLNDVELWVRLFKSLFFIPYKNDAGDFQPLLGVGWTLNLEMFFYFVFSTALIFSRKGAPIIAALLILAVKVVDDRMGQTNPIVHFYAHEYTWNFVYGIAAYYAWRMLPSVIGRVKWVVQLAALAFAVFFVWVNFATHETRLLVNDFVPVRWAFVFMPVMVVFFALALHSAGSRVSARLAILLGDASYAIYLSHTIVIGTLYPVGQRWAWMNASKSATGVTIAMLLSTILGVLVYLYVEKPLLNWIRERRNRRKEDADTSVVPA
;
A
#
# COMPACT_ATOMS: atom_id res chain seq x y z
N MET A 1 -0.34 21.24 0.40
CA MET A 1 -0.68 19.81 0.48
C MET A 1 -2.10 19.60 -0.04
N ILE A 2 -2.34 18.63 -0.91
CA ILE A 2 -3.69 18.34 -1.44
C ILE A 2 -4.40 17.41 -0.44
N THR A 3 -5.17 17.98 0.48
CA THR A 3 -5.78 17.23 1.61
C THR A 3 -6.77 16.15 1.16
N ASN A 4 -7.43 16.34 0.01
CA ASN A 4 -8.33 15.34 -0.54
C ASN A 4 -7.62 14.03 -0.88
N LEU A 5 -6.32 14.06 -1.26
CA LEU A 5 -5.54 12.85 -1.49
C LEU A 5 -5.24 12.09 -0.19
N GLN A 6 -5.24 12.75 0.97
CA GLN A 6 -5.11 12.05 2.26
C GLN A 6 -6.37 11.22 2.56
N LEU A 7 -7.56 11.75 2.25
CA LEU A 7 -8.78 10.96 2.37
C LEU A 7 -8.76 9.74 1.45
N VAL A 8 -8.34 9.92 0.19
CA VAL A 8 -8.22 8.81 -0.77
C VAL A 8 -7.24 7.74 -0.25
N ARG A 9 -6.10 8.15 0.30
CA ARG A 9 -5.12 7.22 0.90
C ARG A 9 -5.69 6.47 2.10
N ALA A 10 -6.45 7.17 2.97
CA ALA A 10 -7.12 6.52 4.10
C ALA A 10 -8.12 5.46 3.63
N LEU A 11 -8.99 5.83 2.69
CA LEU A 11 -9.99 4.91 2.12
C LEU A 11 -9.33 3.73 1.41
N ALA A 12 -8.26 3.96 0.64
CA ALA A 12 -7.52 2.89 -0.02
C ALA A 12 -6.90 1.91 0.97
N ALA A 13 -6.31 2.40 2.08
CA ALA A 13 -5.77 1.54 3.12
C ALA A 13 -6.87 0.70 3.79
N LEU A 14 -8.00 1.32 4.15
CA LEU A 14 -9.13 0.61 4.73
C LEU A 14 -9.75 -0.41 3.76
N ALA A 15 -9.79 -0.11 2.47
CA ALA A 15 -10.23 -1.04 1.43
C ALA A 15 -9.33 -2.28 1.36
N VAL A 16 -8.00 -2.11 1.50
CA VAL A 16 -7.06 -3.23 1.56
C VAL A 16 -7.25 -4.05 2.83
N VAL A 17 -7.43 -3.41 3.99
CA VAL A 17 -7.73 -4.12 5.24
C VAL A 17 -9.00 -4.94 5.10
N PHE A 18 -10.07 -4.34 4.57
CA PHE A 18 -11.34 -5.03 4.34
C PHE A 18 -11.17 -6.25 3.43
N TYR A 19 -10.47 -6.11 2.30
CA TYR A 19 -10.20 -7.22 1.39
C TYR A 19 -9.51 -8.40 2.11
N HIS A 20 -8.49 -8.12 2.92
CA HIS A 20 -7.74 -9.16 3.63
C HIS A 20 -8.51 -9.82 4.78
N THR A 21 -9.66 -9.27 5.23
CA THR A 21 -10.53 -10.00 6.16
C THR A 21 -11.13 -11.26 5.54
N GLY A 22 -11.14 -11.35 4.20
CA GLY A 22 -11.79 -12.43 3.46
C GLY A 22 -13.32 -12.41 3.57
N TYR A 23 -13.91 -11.33 4.05
CA TYR A 23 -15.35 -11.21 4.18
C TYR A 23 -16.00 -10.99 2.81
N ILE A 24 -16.95 -11.86 2.49
CA ILE A 24 -17.76 -11.74 1.30
C ILE A 24 -19.11 -11.17 1.72
N VAL A 25 -19.46 -10.01 1.18
CA VAL A 25 -20.77 -9.41 1.44
C VAL A 25 -21.87 -10.37 0.94
N PRO A 26 -22.94 -10.62 1.72
CA PRO A 26 -24.01 -11.52 1.31
C PRO A 26 -24.54 -11.19 -0.10
N GLY A 27 -24.68 -12.22 -0.94
CA GLY A 27 -25.08 -12.06 -2.35
C GLY A 27 -23.96 -11.78 -3.34
N HIS A 28 -22.68 -11.74 -2.88
CA HIS A 28 -21.50 -11.51 -3.73
C HIS A 28 -20.61 -12.74 -3.81
N THR A 29 -19.85 -12.85 -4.90
CA THR A 29 -18.81 -13.89 -5.06
C THR A 29 -17.44 -13.38 -4.60
N HIS A 30 -17.17 -12.06 -4.74
CA HIS A 30 -15.96 -11.39 -4.33
C HIS A 30 -16.30 -9.97 -3.85
N THR A 31 -15.53 -9.45 -2.90
CA THR A 31 -15.63 -8.04 -2.48
C THR A 31 -14.24 -7.43 -2.53
N GLU A 32 -13.92 -6.78 -3.64
CA GLU A 32 -12.62 -6.16 -3.87
C GLU A 32 -12.82 -4.65 -4.10
N LEU A 33 -12.33 -3.83 -3.16
CA LEU A 33 -12.45 -2.37 -3.21
C LEU A 33 -11.25 -1.67 -3.89
N GLN A 34 -10.40 -2.43 -4.58
CA GLN A 34 -9.28 -1.93 -5.41
C GLN A 34 -8.30 -0.98 -4.70
N GLY A 35 -8.12 -1.14 -3.38
CA GLY A 35 -7.28 -0.25 -2.59
C GLY A 35 -5.83 -0.15 -3.08
N VAL A 36 -5.23 -1.28 -3.51
CA VAL A 36 -3.88 -1.34 -4.09
C VAL A 36 -3.79 -0.55 -5.40
N ALA A 37 -4.75 -0.73 -6.29
CA ALA A 37 -4.80 -0.01 -7.57
C ALA A 37 -4.93 1.50 -7.39
N ILE A 38 -5.72 1.94 -6.37
CA ILE A 38 -5.82 3.36 -5.98
C ILE A 38 -4.47 3.87 -5.48
N PHE A 39 -3.72 3.12 -4.67
CA PHE A 39 -2.37 3.51 -4.24
C PHE A 39 -1.42 3.67 -5.41
N PHE A 40 -1.46 2.78 -6.40
CA PHE A 40 -0.60 2.88 -7.57
C PHE A 40 -0.97 4.07 -8.46
N ALA A 41 -2.25 4.36 -8.65
CA ALA A 41 -2.70 5.56 -9.34
C ALA A 41 -2.26 6.85 -8.61
N LEU A 42 -2.37 6.87 -7.28
CA LEU A 42 -1.85 7.97 -6.45
C LEU A 42 -0.32 8.13 -6.60
N SER A 43 0.43 7.03 -6.60
CA SER A 43 1.88 7.06 -6.77
C SER A 43 2.26 7.61 -8.15
N GLY A 44 1.58 7.17 -9.22
CA GLY A 44 1.78 7.71 -10.57
C GLY A 44 1.53 9.22 -10.65
N PHE A 45 0.40 9.68 -10.09
CA PHE A 45 0.09 11.10 -10.00
C PHE A 45 1.15 11.89 -9.21
N LEU A 46 1.47 11.43 -8.00
CA LEU A 46 2.41 12.12 -7.11
C LEU A 46 3.81 12.20 -7.71
N MET A 47 4.28 11.17 -8.39
CA MET A 47 5.60 11.20 -9.03
C MET A 47 5.63 12.20 -10.18
N ALA A 48 4.61 12.24 -11.03
CA ALA A 48 4.49 13.23 -12.10
C ALA A 48 4.40 14.65 -11.54
N TYR A 49 3.68 14.86 -10.45
CA TYR A 49 3.57 16.15 -9.76
C TYR A 49 4.91 16.61 -9.16
N LEU A 50 5.63 15.71 -8.47
CA LEU A 50 6.88 16.00 -7.78
C LEU A 50 8.08 16.09 -8.73
N ALA A 51 8.02 15.51 -9.93
CA ALA A 51 9.07 15.61 -10.93
C ALA A 51 9.45 17.06 -11.26
N GLN A 52 8.47 17.97 -11.23
CA GLN A 52 8.66 19.38 -11.54
C GLN A 52 9.52 20.12 -10.51
N THR A 53 9.52 19.66 -9.25
CA THR A 53 10.21 20.28 -8.11
C THR A 53 11.45 19.53 -7.65
N SER A 54 11.75 18.38 -8.25
CA SER A 54 12.89 17.54 -7.82
C SER A 54 14.22 18.12 -8.32
N SER A 55 15.22 18.16 -7.44
CA SER A 55 16.56 18.70 -7.75
C SER A 55 17.37 17.73 -8.60
N SER A 56 17.33 16.43 -8.29
CA SER A 56 18.03 15.37 -9.02
C SER A 56 17.30 14.04 -8.95
N ALA A 57 17.61 13.13 -9.89
CA ALA A 57 17.10 11.75 -9.91
C ALA A 57 17.48 10.99 -8.63
N ARG A 58 18.72 11.13 -8.16
CA ARG A 58 19.23 10.50 -6.94
C ARG A 58 18.46 10.99 -5.72
N GLU A 59 18.31 12.30 -5.54
CA GLU A 59 17.59 12.86 -4.40
C GLU A 59 16.11 12.46 -4.42
N PHE A 60 15.51 12.36 -5.61
CA PHE A 60 14.15 11.86 -5.77
C PHE A 60 14.04 10.41 -5.29
N PHE A 61 14.93 9.52 -5.75
CA PHE A 61 14.92 8.11 -5.36
C PHE A 61 15.18 7.92 -3.86
N ASP A 62 16.18 8.62 -3.32
CA ASP A 62 16.51 8.59 -1.89
C ASP A 62 15.32 8.99 -1.00
N ARG A 63 14.54 10.00 -1.42
CA ARG A 63 13.33 10.39 -0.69
C ARG A 63 12.26 9.30 -0.69
N ARG A 64 12.18 8.50 -1.75
CA ARG A 64 11.23 7.35 -1.83
C ARG A 64 11.71 6.18 -0.99
N ILE A 65 13.01 5.85 -1.06
CA ILE A 65 13.61 4.83 -0.19
C ILE A 65 13.36 5.15 1.29
N VAL A 66 13.70 6.37 1.73
CA VAL A 66 13.49 6.79 3.12
C VAL A 66 12.00 6.70 3.53
N ARG A 67 11.09 6.92 2.62
CA ARG A 67 9.65 6.85 2.90
C ARG A 67 9.14 5.42 3.10
N ILE A 68 9.69 4.44 2.36
CA ILE A 68 9.15 3.07 2.30
C ILE A 68 10.01 2.10 3.13
N VAL A 69 11.29 2.03 2.83
CA VAL A 69 12.16 0.95 3.28
C VAL A 69 12.25 0.81 4.81
N PRO A 70 12.43 1.88 5.60
CA PRO A 70 12.66 1.74 7.03
C PRO A 70 11.48 1.08 7.76
N LEU A 71 10.25 1.53 7.51
CA LEU A 71 9.08 0.94 8.15
C LEU A 71 8.81 -0.48 7.62
N TYR A 72 8.99 -0.70 6.33
CA TYR A 72 8.83 -2.03 5.73
C TYR A 72 9.77 -3.05 6.38
N TRP A 73 11.04 -2.70 6.59
CA TRP A 73 12.01 -3.56 7.27
C TRP A 73 11.57 -3.89 8.69
N VAL A 74 11.20 -2.86 9.47
CA VAL A 74 10.72 -3.05 10.85
C VAL A 74 9.52 -3.98 10.89
N MET A 75 8.52 -3.75 10.03
CA MET A 75 7.29 -4.54 10.02
C MET A 75 7.53 -5.97 9.51
N THR A 76 8.44 -6.16 8.55
CA THR A 76 8.79 -7.50 8.04
C THR A 76 9.49 -8.33 9.12
N ILE A 77 10.51 -7.76 9.78
CA ILE A 77 11.23 -8.44 10.87
C ILE A 77 10.26 -8.72 12.03
N PHE A 78 9.47 -7.73 12.43
CA PHE A 78 8.47 -7.90 13.48
C PHE A 78 7.47 -9.00 13.15
N SER A 79 6.96 -9.06 11.94
CA SER A 79 6.01 -10.08 11.49
C SER A 79 6.62 -11.49 11.57
N VAL A 80 7.87 -11.64 11.09
CA VAL A 80 8.61 -12.92 11.18
C VAL A 80 8.74 -13.37 12.63
N LEU A 81 9.17 -12.49 13.52
CA LEU A 81 9.30 -12.81 14.94
C LEU A 81 7.93 -13.13 15.57
N TRP A 82 6.92 -12.31 15.30
CA TRP A 82 5.58 -12.47 15.85
C TRP A 82 4.98 -13.85 15.56
N PHE A 83 5.06 -14.29 14.30
CA PHE A 83 4.49 -15.57 13.91
C PHE A 83 5.38 -16.76 14.26
N ASN A 84 6.69 -16.65 14.16
CA ASN A 84 7.62 -17.75 14.53
C ASN A 84 7.58 -18.05 16.03
N TYR A 85 7.44 -17.02 16.87
CA TYR A 85 7.23 -17.21 18.31
C TYR A 85 5.77 -17.62 18.67
N GLY A 86 4.92 -17.86 17.71
CA GLY A 86 3.54 -18.27 17.94
C GLY A 86 2.65 -17.18 18.55
N LEU A 87 3.15 -15.92 18.67
CA LEU A 87 2.38 -14.81 19.23
C LEU A 87 1.15 -14.45 18.39
N GLY A 88 1.15 -14.83 17.11
CA GLY A 88 -0.01 -14.76 16.23
C GLY A 88 -1.15 -15.72 16.58
N ASN A 89 -0.98 -16.57 17.60
CA ASN A 89 -2.03 -17.49 18.08
C ASN A 89 -2.42 -17.22 19.54
N PRO A 90 -3.24 -16.20 19.81
CA PRO A 90 -3.60 -15.81 21.18
C PRO A 90 -4.44 -16.87 21.91
N VAL A 91 -5.12 -17.74 21.20
CA VAL A 91 -5.98 -18.77 21.80
C VAL A 91 -5.17 -19.83 22.57
N TYR A 92 -4.01 -20.19 22.02
CA TYR A 92 -3.17 -21.24 22.60
C TYR A 92 -1.91 -20.67 23.26
N GLN A 93 -1.22 -19.75 22.61
CA GLN A 93 0.09 -19.28 23.06
C GLN A 93 0.00 -18.31 24.24
N TRP A 94 -0.94 -17.37 24.23
CA TRP A 94 -0.99 -16.34 25.29
C TRP A 94 -1.38 -16.91 26.66
N PRO A 95 -2.34 -17.85 26.80
CA PRO A 95 -2.58 -18.51 28.08
C PRO A 95 -1.35 -19.25 28.63
N LEU A 96 -0.58 -19.92 27.74
CA LEU A 96 0.66 -20.60 28.13
C LEU A 96 1.73 -19.62 28.61
N LEU A 97 1.92 -18.53 27.86
CA LEU A 97 2.87 -17.47 28.25
C LEU A 97 2.50 -16.85 29.60
N TRP A 98 1.19 -16.61 29.82
CA TRP A 98 0.71 -16.10 31.10
C TRP A 98 0.94 -17.09 32.22
N GLN A 99 0.66 -18.38 32.02
CA GLN A 99 0.94 -19.43 32.99
C GLN A 99 2.44 -19.51 33.33
N TRP A 100 3.31 -19.49 32.29
CA TRP A 100 4.76 -19.55 32.52
C TRP A 100 5.28 -18.29 33.22
N LEU A 101 4.77 -17.13 32.90
CA LEU A 101 5.17 -15.88 33.52
C LEU A 101 4.87 -15.87 35.04
N ILE A 102 3.73 -16.45 35.46
CA ILE A 102 3.31 -16.44 36.85
C ILE A 102 3.84 -17.66 37.61
N HIS A 103 3.83 -18.85 37.01
CA HIS A 103 4.03 -20.11 37.73
C HIS A 103 5.31 -20.85 37.34
N ASP A 104 5.89 -20.61 36.16
CA ASP A 104 7.08 -21.32 35.68
C ASP A 104 7.96 -20.45 34.81
N GLN A 105 8.63 -19.49 35.42
CA GLN A 105 9.52 -18.56 34.73
C GLN A 105 10.68 -19.26 34.02
N ARG A 106 11.09 -20.48 34.51
CA ARG A 106 12.11 -21.27 33.83
C ARG A 106 11.63 -21.73 32.46
N GLN A 107 10.39 -22.20 32.38
CA GLN A 107 9.81 -22.60 31.08
C GLN A 107 9.68 -21.43 30.13
N LEU A 108 9.35 -20.24 30.64
CA LEU A 108 9.31 -19.01 29.82
C LEU A 108 10.70 -18.69 29.26
N LEU A 109 11.77 -18.83 30.06
CA LEU A 109 13.14 -18.59 29.58
C LEU A 109 13.57 -19.63 28.54
N VAL A 110 13.21 -20.93 28.74
CA VAL A 110 13.46 -21.98 27.74
C VAL A 110 12.76 -21.67 26.45
N TRP A 111 11.50 -21.25 26.51
CA TRP A 111 10.74 -20.86 25.32
C TRP A 111 11.35 -19.65 24.62
N LEU A 112 11.74 -18.59 25.36
CA LEU A 112 12.39 -17.40 24.79
C LEU A 112 13.72 -17.72 24.11
N SER A 113 14.48 -18.68 24.65
CA SER A 113 15.78 -19.10 24.10
C SER A 113 15.65 -20.12 22.96
N SER A 114 14.46 -20.65 22.71
CA SER A 114 14.22 -21.58 21.62
C SER A 114 14.35 -20.88 20.24
N PRO A 115 14.88 -21.56 19.24
CA PRO A 115 15.12 -20.92 17.94
C PRO A 115 13.84 -20.62 17.13
N HIS A 116 12.72 -21.22 17.44
CA HIS A 116 11.43 -20.97 16.77
C HIS A 116 11.49 -20.89 15.23
N GLY A 117 12.24 -21.81 14.62
CA GLY A 117 12.45 -21.80 13.16
C GLY A 117 13.52 -20.81 12.69
N LEU A 118 14.12 -20.00 13.58
CA LEU A 118 15.19 -19.05 13.18
C LEU A 118 16.53 -19.73 12.82
N ASN A 119 16.66 -21.06 13.02
CA ASN A 119 17.80 -21.85 12.52
C ASN A 119 17.64 -22.24 11.04
N ASP A 120 16.47 -22.00 10.43
CA ASP A 120 16.23 -22.32 9.04
C ASP A 120 16.95 -21.33 8.11
N VAL A 121 17.92 -21.85 7.35
CA VAL A 121 18.68 -21.05 6.37
C VAL A 121 17.75 -20.48 5.28
N GLU A 122 16.73 -21.22 4.89
CA GLU A 122 15.78 -20.73 3.88
C GLU A 122 14.99 -19.54 4.36
N LEU A 123 14.61 -19.50 5.63
CA LEU A 123 13.95 -18.34 6.24
C LEU A 123 14.82 -17.08 6.10
N TRP A 124 16.13 -17.18 6.36
CA TRP A 124 17.06 -16.05 6.24
C TRP A 124 17.26 -15.60 4.79
N VAL A 125 17.31 -16.54 3.84
CA VAL A 125 17.37 -16.22 2.41
C VAL A 125 16.09 -15.52 1.95
N ARG A 126 14.92 -16.00 2.39
CA ARG A 126 13.63 -15.36 2.10
C ARG A 126 13.53 -13.99 2.77
N LEU A 127 14.03 -13.84 4.01
CA LEU A 127 14.07 -12.56 4.70
C LEU A 127 14.95 -11.55 3.95
N PHE A 128 16.15 -11.95 3.55
CA PHE A 128 17.03 -11.11 2.75
C PHE A 128 16.36 -10.66 1.46
N LYS A 129 15.79 -11.60 0.68
CA LYS A 129 15.06 -11.27 -0.55
C LYS A 129 13.90 -10.32 -0.30
N SER A 130 13.12 -10.52 0.79
CA SER A 130 12.01 -9.65 1.17
C SER A 130 12.51 -8.24 1.48
N LEU A 131 13.53 -8.08 2.32
CA LEU A 131 14.05 -6.76 2.72
C LEU A 131 14.64 -5.97 1.55
N PHE A 132 15.23 -6.66 0.55
CA PHE A 132 15.84 -6.02 -0.61
C PHE A 132 14.94 -5.99 -1.86
N PHE A 133 13.64 -6.27 -1.71
CA PHE A 133 12.66 -6.22 -2.81
C PHE A 133 13.02 -7.15 -3.98
N ILE A 134 13.66 -8.28 -3.71
CA ILE A 134 13.97 -9.30 -4.70
C ILE A 134 12.76 -10.24 -4.81
N PRO A 135 12.04 -10.29 -5.96
CA PRO A 135 10.89 -11.15 -6.10
C PRO A 135 11.29 -12.63 -6.06
N TYR A 136 10.52 -13.43 -5.32
CA TYR A 136 10.65 -14.88 -5.27
C TYR A 136 9.28 -15.51 -5.08
N LYS A 137 9.16 -16.77 -5.45
CA LYS A 137 7.94 -17.54 -5.24
C LYS A 137 7.97 -18.19 -3.85
N ASN A 138 6.86 -18.09 -3.12
CA ASN A 138 6.62 -18.82 -1.88
C ASN A 138 6.29 -20.30 -2.17
N ASP A 139 6.01 -21.08 -1.14
CA ASP A 139 5.70 -22.51 -1.25
C ASP A 139 4.38 -22.78 -2.01
N ALA A 140 3.49 -21.80 -2.09
CA ALA A 140 2.26 -21.86 -2.87
C ALA A 140 2.48 -21.49 -4.37
N GLY A 141 3.68 -21.05 -4.74
CA GLY A 141 4.01 -20.62 -6.10
C GLY A 141 3.74 -19.15 -6.39
N ASP A 142 3.27 -18.37 -5.39
CA ASP A 142 2.96 -16.96 -5.52
C ASP A 142 4.16 -16.06 -5.25
N PHE A 143 4.26 -14.93 -5.94
CA PHE A 143 5.26 -13.91 -5.65
C PHE A 143 4.91 -13.13 -4.40
N GLN A 144 5.11 -13.74 -3.23
CA GLN A 144 4.83 -13.12 -1.95
C GLN A 144 6.07 -13.15 -1.04
N PRO A 145 6.55 -11.98 -0.56
CA PRO A 145 7.58 -11.91 0.46
C PRO A 145 7.04 -12.36 1.82
N LEU A 146 7.92 -12.47 2.83
CA LEU A 146 7.55 -12.89 4.19
C LEU A 146 6.46 -12.03 4.82
N LEU A 147 6.47 -10.71 4.60
CA LEU A 147 5.31 -9.86 4.84
C LEU A 147 4.48 -9.83 3.55
N GLY A 148 3.44 -10.66 3.47
CA GLY A 148 2.71 -10.96 2.24
C GLY A 148 2.38 -9.74 1.36
N VAL A 149 1.89 -8.65 1.95
CA VAL A 149 1.56 -7.40 1.21
C VAL A 149 2.76 -6.71 0.57
N GLY A 150 3.98 -7.11 0.89
CA GLY A 150 5.22 -6.54 0.32
C GLY A 150 5.39 -6.78 -1.18
N TRP A 151 4.63 -7.69 -1.81
CA TRP A 151 4.69 -7.88 -3.27
C TRP A 151 4.32 -6.61 -4.03
N THR A 152 3.39 -5.82 -3.51
CA THR A 152 3.01 -4.52 -4.09
C THR A 152 4.11 -3.48 -3.94
N LEU A 153 4.86 -3.53 -2.83
CA LEU A 153 6.00 -2.66 -2.62
C LEU A 153 7.17 -2.99 -3.56
N ASN A 154 7.33 -4.25 -3.97
CA ASN A 154 8.28 -4.61 -5.02
C ASN A 154 7.92 -3.90 -6.34
N LEU A 155 6.63 -3.87 -6.71
CA LEU A 155 6.16 -3.14 -7.90
C LEU A 155 6.31 -1.62 -7.73
N GLU A 156 6.06 -1.10 -6.54
CA GLU A 156 6.20 0.33 -6.24
C GLU A 156 7.68 0.76 -6.29
N MET A 157 8.60 -0.04 -5.75
CA MET A 157 10.04 0.22 -5.83
C MET A 157 10.56 0.12 -7.27
N PHE A 158 10.06 -0.82 -8.04
CA PHE A 158 10.32 -0.90 -9.49
C PHE A 158 9.86 0.37 -10.19
N PHE A 159 8.65 0.86 -9.93
CA PHE A 159 8.15 2.10 -10.50
C PHE A 159 9.03 3.30 -10.11
N TYR A 160 9.46 3.40 -8.85
CA TYR A 160 10.36 4.47 -8.42
C TYR A 160 11.72 4.42 -9.09
N PHE A 161 12.25 3.22 -9.30
CA PHE A 161 13.49 3.02 -10.06
C PHE A 161 13.33 3.48 -11.52
N VAL A 162 12.29 3.02 -12.20
CA VAL A 162 11.96 3.41 -13.58
C VAL A 162 11.77 4.93 -13.69
N PHE A 163 11.03 5.51 -12.76
CA PHE A 163 10.77 6.95 -12.76
C PHE A 163 12.04 7.78 -12.49
N SER A 164 12.89 7.31 -11.58
CA SER A 164 14.18 7.96 -11.29
C SER A 164 15.13 7.87 -12.48
N THR A 165 15.15 6.76 -13.18
CA THR A 165 15.90 6.59 -14.43
C THR A 165 15.38 7.58 -15.50
N ALA A 166 14.05 7.71 -15.62
CA ALA A 166 13.47 8.68 -16.55
C ALA A 166 13.86 10.14 -16.23
N LEU A 167 14.01 10.48 -14.93
CA LEU A 167 14.47 11.82 -14.50
C LEU A 167 15.90 12.15 -14.92
N ILE A 168 16.77 11.15 -15.14
CA ILE A 168 18.14 11.38 -15.64
C ILE A 168 18.10 11.99 -17.05
N PHE A 169 17.15 11.55 -17.87
CA PHE A 169 17.03 12.01 -19.26
C PHE A 169 16.30 13.36 -19.35
N SER A 170 15.20 13.55 -18.64
CA SER A 170 14.44 14.81 -18.68
C SER A 170 13.50 14.95 -17.50
N ARG A 171 13.56 16.06 -16.78
CA ARG A 171 12.59 16.34 -15.68
C ARG A 171 11.17 16.52 -16.21
N LYS A 172 11.00 17.26 -17.30
CA LYS A 172 9.67 17.50 -17.89
C LYS A 172 9.11 16.27 -18.58
N GLY A 173 10.00 15.51 -19.24
CA GLY A 173 9.62 14.28 -19.95
C GLY A 173 9.56 13.03 -19.08
N ALA A 174 10.10 13.06 -17.84
CA ALA A 174 10.18 11.88 -16.98
C ALA A 174 8.87 11.11 -16.82
N PRO A 175 7.70 11.74 -16.61
CA PRO A 175 6.46 10.99 -16.50
C PRO A 175 6.13 10.19 -17.77
N ILE A 176 6.33 10.77 -18.94
CA ILE A 176 6.07 10.12 -20.23
C ILE A 176 7.10 9.01 -20.47
N ILE A 177 8.40 9.28 -20.22
CA ILE A 177 9.46 8.29 -20.37
C ILE A 177 9.21 7.09 -19.43
N ALA A 178 8.81 7.33 -18.18
CA ALA A 178 8.48 6.27 -17.23
C ALA A 178 7.29 5.43 -17.72
N ALA A 179 6.24 6.06 -18.24
CA ALA A 179 5.10 5.35 -18.84
C ALA A 179 5.53 4.47 -20.03
N LEU A 180 6.39 4.98 -20.91
CA LEU A 180 6.93 4.23 -22.05
C LEU A 180 7.82 3.08 -21.60
N LEU A 181 8.62 3.24 -20.56
CA LEU A 181 9.45 2.15 -20.00
C LEU A 181 8.58 1.05 -19.39
N ILE A 182 7.51 1.38 -18.68
CA ILE A 182 6.55 0.39 -18.17
C ILE A 182 5.88 -0.36 -19.34
N LEU A 183 5.45 0.37 -20.37
CA LEU A 183 4.89 -0.25 -21.58
C LEU A 183 5.90 -1.18 -22.25
N ALA A 184 7.17 -0.78 -22.33
CA ALA A 184 8.22 -1.62 -22.90
C ALA A 184 8.39 -2.95 -22.14
N VAL A 185 8.34 -2.94 -20.80
CA VAL A 185 8.38 -4.17 -19.99
C VAL A 185 7.22 -5.09 -20.31
N LYS A 186 6.01 -4.56 -20.48
CA LYS A 186 4.83 -5.36 -20.88
C LYS A 186 4.97 -5.95 -22.27
N VAL A 187 5.45 -5.16 -23.23
CA VAL A 187 5.69 -5.65 -24.62
C VAL A 187 6.76 -6.73 -24.62
N VAL A 188 7.82 -6.60 -23.81
CA VAL A 188 8.85 -7.64 -23.68
C VAL A 188 8.26 -8.91 -23.08
N ASP A 189 7.47 -8.82 -22.03
CA ASP A 189 6.79 -9.96 -21.40
C ASP A 189 5.91 -10.72 -22.40
N ASP A 190 5.08 -9.99 -23.14
CA ASP A 190 4.21 -10.57 -24.17
C ASP A 190 5.03 -11.23 -25.29
N ARG A 191 6.12 -10.60 -25.75
CA ARG A 191 7.02 -11.16 -26.77
C ARG A 191 7.77 -12.41 -26.30
N MET A 192 8.08 -12.48 -25.01
CA MET A 192 8.66 -13.67 -24.37
C MET A 192 7.63 -14.77 -24.10
N GLY A 193 6.36 -14.56 -24.45
CA GLY A 193 5.27 -15.50 -24.15
C GLY A 193 5.07 -15.71 -22.66
N GLN A 194 5.39 -14.71 -21.84
CA GLN A 194 5.25 -14.73 -20.37
C GLN A 194 6.06 -15.84 -19.67
N THR A 195 7.13 -16.31 -20.32
CA THR A 195 7.92 -17.44 -19.81
C THR A 195 8.91 -17.06 -18.71
N ASN A 196 9.33 -15.79 -18.65
CA ASN A 196 10.23 -15.33 -17.59
C ASN A 196 9.43 -14.84 -16.38
N PRO A 197 9.46 -15.54 -15.25
CA PRO A 197 8.61 -15.23 -14.11
C PRO A 197 8.91 -13.84 -13.48
N ILE A 198 10.15 -13.35 -13.57
CA ILE A 198 10.52 -12.04 -13.02
C ILE A 198 10.00 -10.92 -13.93
N VAL A 199 10.17 -11.04 -15.25
CA VAL A 199 9.64 -10.06 -16.21
C VAL A 199 8.11 -10.03 -16.10
N HIS A 200 7.47 -11.20 -16.05
CA HIS A 200 6.03 -11.33 -15.89
C HIS A 200 5.53 -10.70 -14.58
N PHE A 201 6.25 -10.87 -13.47
CA PHE A 201 5.93 -10.20 -12.20
C PHE A 201 5.93 -8.67 -12.33
N TYR A 202 6.96 -8.07 -12.96
CA TYR A 202 7.01 -6.63 -13.16
C TYR A 202 6.08 -6.12 -14.27
N ALA A 203 5.63 -6.99 -15.17
CA ALA A 203 4.59 -6.72 -16.15
C ALA A 203 3.16 -6.86 -15.59
N HIS A 204 2.99 -7.06 -14.28
CA HIS A 204 1.69 -7.24 -13.63
C HIS A 204 0.70 -6.13 -14.01
N GLU A 205 -0.58 -6.48 -14.18
CA GLU A 205 -1.62 -5.55 -14.65
C GLU A 205 -1.78 -4.31 -13.74
N TYR A 206 -1.54 -4.41 -12.44
CA TYR A 206 -1.57 -3.26 -11.53
C TYR A 206 -0.56 -2.17 -11.89
N THR A 207 0.52 -2.46 -12.62
CA THR A 207 1.49 -1.44 -13.05
C THR A 207 0.90 -0.41 -14.01
N TRP A 208 -0.19 -0.73 -14.72
CA TRP A 208 -0.95 0.23 -15.51
C TRP A 208 -1.52 1.37 -14.67
N ASN A 209 -1.86 1.13 -13.41
CA ASN A 209 -2.39 2.18 -12.54
C ASN A 209 -1.37 3.30 -12.29
N PHE A 210 -0.06 3.02 -12.31
CA PHE A 210 0.96 4.07 -12.31
C PHE A 210 0.86 4.95 -13.57
N VAL A 211 0.73 4.33 -14.73
CA VAL A 211 0.61 5.06 -16.02
C VAL A 211 -0.66 5.90 -16.05
N TYR A 212 -1.77 5.35 -15.61
CA TYR A 212 -3.04 6.11 -15.52
C TYR A 212 -2.98 7.23 -14.48
N GLY A 213 -2.26 7.04 -13.37
CA GLY A 213 -1.99 8.10 -12.41
C GLY A 213 -1.19 9.26 -13.01
N ILE A 214 -0.21 8.95 -13.87
CA ILE A 214 0.51 9.96 -14.67
C ILE A 214 -0.44 10.68 -15.62
N ALA A 215 -1.32 9.95 -16.30
CA ALA A 215 -2.33 10.54 -17.19
C ALA A 215 -3.30 11.46 -16.42
N ALA A 216 -3.74 11.05 -15.21
CA ALA A 216 -4.56 11.88 -14.33
C ALA A 216 -3.88 13.20 -13.95
N TYR A 217 -2.54 13.20 -13.76
CA TYR A 217 -1.79 14.41 -13.52
C TYR A 217 -1.89 15.40 -14.69
N TYR A 218 -1.70 14.94 -15.92
CA TYR A 218 -1.80 15.81 -17.10
C TYR A 218 -3.23 16.31 -17.30
N ALA A 219 -4.24 15.42 -17.19
CA ALA A 219 -5.65 15.80 -17.30
C ALA A 219 -6.01 16.86 -16.25
N TRP A 220 -5.64 16.65 -14.99
CA TRP A 220 -5.88 17.63 -13.93
C TRP A 220 -5.19 18.97 -14.18
N ARG A 221 -3.96 18.96 -14.69
CA ARG A 221 -3.19 20.18 -14.98
C ARG A 221 -3.80 21.01 -16.11
N MET A 222 -4.48 20.37 -17.06
CA MET A 222 -5.11 21.05 -18.20
C MET A 222 -6.46 21.68 -17.86
N LEU A 223 -7.11 21.25 -16.76
CA LEU A 223 -8.50 21.59 -16.45
C LEU A 223 -8.77 22.61 -15.31
N PRO A 224 -7.78 23.24 -14.63
CA PRO A 224 -8.07 24.03 -13.42
C PRO A 224 -9.03 25.19 -13.66
N SER A 225 -8.89 25.89 -14.79
CA SER A 225 -9.74 27.03 -15.15
C SER A 225 -11.17 26.60 -15.50
N VAL A 226 -11.33 25.43 -16.11
CA VAL A 226 -12.64 24.87 -16.45
C VAL A 226 -13.35 24.39 -15.18
N ILE A 227 -12.66 23.64 -14.33
CA ILE A 227 -13.18 23.12 -13.05
C ILE A 227 -13.69 24.26 -12.17
N GLY A 228 -12.94 25.37 -12.11
CA GLY A 228 -13.33 26.55 -11.34
C GLY A 228 -14.65 27.20 -11.81
N ARG A 229 -14.98 27.12 -13.10
CA ARG A 229 -16.20 27.67 -13.68
C ARG A 229 -17.43 26.77 -13.49
N VAL A 230 -17.23 25.45 -13.40
CA VAL A 230 -18.31 24.45 -13.34
C VAL A 230 -18.30 23.66 -12.03
N LYS A 231 -18.03 24.33 -10.92
CA LYS A 231 -17.86 23.69 -9.58
C LYS A 231 -18.98 22.74 -9.20
N TRP A 232 -20.22 23.13 -9.40
CA TRP A 232 -21.39 22.33 -9.08
C TRP A 232 -21.50 21.07 -9.96
N VAL A 233 -21.12 21.15 -11.24
CA VAL A 233 -21.07 19.99 -12.13
C VAL A 233 -20.02 18.98 -11.66
N VAL A 234 -18.84 19.46 -11.25
CA VAL A 234 -17.77 18.61 -10.71
C VAL A 234 -18.23 17.92 -9.42
N GLN A 235 -18.92 18.63 -8.53
CA GLN A 235 -19.45 18.05 -7.29
C GLN A 235 -20.50 16.97 -7.55
N LEU A 236 -21.45 17.23 -8.47
CA LEU A 236 -22.46 16.26 -8.86
C LEU A 236 -21.84 15.04 -9.58
N ALA A 237 -20.90 15.26 -10.48
CA ALA A 237 -20.21 14.17 -11.17
C ALA A 237 -19.39 13.31 -10.19
N ALA A 238 -18.73 13.92 -9.22
CA ALA A 238 -18.00 13.20 -8.18
C ALA A 238 -18.94 12.38 -7.27
N LEU A 239 -20.11 12.94 -6.92
CA LEU A 239 -21.12 12.22 -6.15
C LEU A 239 -21.70 11.05 -6.96
N ALA A 240 -22.07 11.28 -8.22
CA ALA A 240 -22.57 10.24 -9.10
C ALA A 240 -21.54 9.11 -9.29
N PHE A 241 -20.26 9.48 -9.45
CA PHE A 241 -19.17 8.50 -9.52
C PHE A 241 -19.00 7.73 -8.20
N ALA A 242 -19.09 8.40 -7.05
CA ALA A 242 -18.97 7.74 -5.74
C ALA A 242 -20.13 6.74 -5.53
N VAL A 243 -21.37 7.11 -5.89
CA VAL A 243 -22.52 6.21 -5.86
C VAL A 243 -22.32 5.03 -6.83
N PHE A 244 -21.86 5.29 -8.04
CA PHE A 244 -21.56 4.25 -9.03
C PHE A 244 -20.44 3.32 -8.55
N PHE A 245 -19.36 3.86 -7.97
CA PHE A 245 -18.26 3.08 -7.40
C PHE A 245 -18.74 2.13 -6.29
N VAL A 246 -19.55 2.65 -5.35
CA VAL A 246 -20.14 1.83 -4.28
C VAL A 246 -21.06 0.78 -4.89
N TRP A 247 -21.94 1.18 -5.80
CA TRP A 247 -22.89 0.28 -6.43
C TRP A 247 -22.19 -0.88 -7.17
N VAL A 248 -21.16 -0.61 -7.98
CA VAL A 248 -20.43 -1.65 -8.72
C VAL A 248 -19.68 -2.60 -7.77
N ASN A 249 -19.09 -2.08 -6.71
CA ASN A 249 -18.34 -2.91 -5.76
C ASN A 249 -19.24 -3.73 -4.82
N PHE A 250 -20.47 -3.26 -4.55
CA PHE A 250 -21.44 -3.92 -3.68
C PHE A 250 -22.71 -4.40 -4.43
N ALA A 251 -22.68 -4.43 -5.75
CA ALA A 251 -23.76 -5.01 -6.56
C ALA A 251 -23.75 -6.54 -6.47
N THR A 252 -24.92 -7.14 -6.52
CA THR A 252 -25.07 -8.60 -6.55
C THR A 252 -24.47 -9.20 -7.82
N HIS A 253 -24.21 -10.51 -7.80
CA HIS A 253 -23.65 -11.22 -8.95
C HIS A 253 -24.47 -11.01 -10.24
N GLU A 254 -25.79 -11.09 -10.14
CA GLU A 254 -26.69 -10.86 -11.29
C GLU A 254 -26.58 -9.44 -11.86
N THR A 255 -26.51 -8.44 -10.98
CA THR A 255 -26.34 -7.04 -11.40
C THR A 255 -24.99 -6.80 -12.07
N ARG A 256 -23.93 -7.50 -11.63
CA ARG A 256 -22.60 -7.44 -12.27
C ARG A 256 -22.60 -8.04 -13.67
N LEU A 257 -23.37 -9.11 -13.92
CA LEU A 257 -23.52 -9.66 -15.27
C LEU A 257 -24.15 -8.65 -16.21
N LEU A 258 -25.19 -7.91 -15.76
CA LEU A 258 -25.79 -6.84 -16.55
C LEU A 258 -24.80 -5.70 -16.86
N VAL A 259 -23.92 -5.34 -15.91
CA VAL A 259 -22.88 -4.31 -16.15
C VAL A 259 -21.81 -4.82 -17.09
N ASN A 260 -21.48 -6.12 -17.08
CA ASN A 260 -20.49 -6.71 -17.99
C ASN A 260 -20.90 -6.57 -19.48
N ASP A 261 -22.20 -6.56 -19.78
CA ASP A 261 -22.68 -6.38 -21.14
C ASP A 261 -22.47 -4.94 -21.64
N PHE A 262 -22.39 -3.94 -20.74
CA PHE A 262 -22.19 -2.54 -21.07
C PHE A 262 -20.76 -2.04 -20.90
N VAL A 263 -20.05 -2.53 -19.87
CA VAL A 263 -18.65 -2.17 -19.57
C VAL A 263 -17.90 -3.43 -19.21
N PRO A 264 -16.97 -3.91 -20.06
CA PRO A 264 -16.14 -5.04 -19.70
C PRO A 264 -15.53 -4.83 -18.31
N VAL A 265 -15.77 -5.74 -17.38
CA VAL A 265 -15.35 -5.63 -15.97
C VAL A 265 -13.86 -5.30 -15.85
N ARG A 266 -13.02 -5.82 -16.74
CA ARG A 266 -11.60 -5.45 -16.83
C ARG A 266 -11.36 -3.94 -16.91
N TRP A 267 -12.18 -3.21 -17.69
CA TRP A 267 -12.04 -1.76 -17.86
C TRP A 267 -12.49 -0.99 -16.62
N ALA A 268 -13.54 -1.45 -15.95
CA ALA A 268 -13.98 -0.83 -14.69
C ALA A 268 -12.88 -0.92 -13.63
N PHE A 269 -12.21 -2.07 -13.50
CA PHE A 269 -11.11 -2.28 -12.55
C PHE A 269 -9.87 -1.42 -12.85
N VAL A 270 -9.67 -1.04 -14.10
CA VAL A 270 -8.54 -0.22 -14.51
C VAL A 270 -8.85 1.27 -14.34
N PHE A 271 -10.05 1.72 -14.75
CA PHE A 271 -10.39 3.16 -14.76
C PHE A 271 -10.90 3.68 -13.42
N MET A 272 -11.57 2.86 -12.62
CA MET A 272 -12.12 3.32 -11.34
C MET A 272 -11.07 3.89 -10.38
N PRO A 273 -9.90 3.25 -10.15
CA PRO A 273 -8.87 3.80 -9.26
C PRO A 273 -8.38 5.18 -9.69
N VAL A 274 -8.23 5.36 -11.00
CA VAL A 274 -7.80 6.64 -11.59
C VAL A 274 -8.86 7.71 -11.43
N MET A 275 -10.13 7.35 -11.64
CA MET A 275 -11.24 8.29 -11.46
C MET A 275 -11.40 8.72 -10.01
N VAL A 276 -11.15 7.83 -9.02
CA VAL A 276 -11.10 8.21 -7.59
C VAL A 276 -10.06 9.33 -7.37
N VAL A 277 -8.85 9.15 -7.90
CA VAL A 277 -7.78 10.16 -7.79
C VAL A 277 -8.16 11.44 -8.53
N PHE A 278 -8.66 11.33 -9.75
CA PHE A 278 -9.05 12.49 -10.56
C PHE A 278 -10.16 13.32 -9.89
N PHE A 279 -11.23 12.69 -9.40
CA PHE A 279 -12.31 13.40 -8.71
C PHE A 279 -11.86 14.04 -7.40
N ALA A 280 -10.97 13.39 -6.64
CA ALA A 280 -10.40 14.00 -5.43
C ALA A 280 -9.65 15.30 -5.76
N LEU A 281 -8.90 15.31 -6.87
CA LEU A 281 -8.18 16.48 -7.36
C LEU A 281 -9.13 17.55 -7.90
N ALA A 282 -10.14 17.14 -8.67
CA ALA A 282 -11.14 18.04 -9.24
C ALA A 282 -11.95 18.74 -8.12
N LEU A 283 -12.38 18.00 -7.10
CA LEU A 283 -13.04 18.55 -5.91
C LEU A 283 -12.15 19.54 -5.16
N HIS A 284 -10.86 19.22 -5.01
CA HIS A 284 -9.90 20.14 -4.40
C HIS A 284 -9.80 21.46 -5.18
N SER A 285 -9.72 21.39 -6.51
CA SER A 285 -9.69 22.55 -7.39
C SER A 285 -11.00 23.34 -7.40
N ALA A 286 -12.14 22.65 -7.22
CA ALA A 286 -13.45 23.26 -7.05
C ALA A 286 -13.64 23.95 -5.67
N GLY A 287 -12.66 23.88 -4.77
CA GLY A 287 -12.69 24.46 -3.44
C GLY A 287 -13.25 23.55 -2.35
N SER A 288 -13.69 22.34 -2.68
CA SER A 288 -14.15 21.32 -1.73
C SER A 288 -12.94 20.60 -1.13
N ARG A 289 -12.48 21.05 0.05
CA ARG A 289 -11.27 20.54 0.71
C ARG A 289 -11.61 19.76 1.97
N VAL A 290 -10.97 18.60 2.14
CA VAL A 290 -11.05 17.83 3.37
C VAL A 290 -10.27 18.56 4.48
N SER A 291 -10.98 18.92 5.56
CA SER A 291 -10.40 19.57 6.73
C SER A 291 -10.47 18.71 8.00
N ALA A 292 -11.15 17.56 7.93
CA ALA A 292 -11.31 16.67 9.07
C ALA A 292 -9.95 16.11 9.53
N ARG A 293 -9.54 16.44 10.76
CA ARG A 293 -8.25 16.01 11.35
C ARG A 293 -8.08 14.51 11.33
N LEU A 294 -9.16 13.76 11.59
CA LEU A 294 -9.14 12.29 11.55
C LEU A 294 -8.82 11.76 10.14
N ALA A 295 -9.44 12.30 9.09
CA ALA A 295 -9.18 11.88 7.72
C ALA A 295 -7.73 12.15 7.30
N ILE A 296 -7.16 13.27 7.73
CA ILE A 296 -5.76 13.61 7.47
C ILE A 296 -4.83 12.65 8.23
N LEU A 297 -5.12 12.38 9.51
CA LEU A 297 -4.35 11.43 10.33
C LEU A 297 -4.35 10.03 9.71
N LEU A 298 -5.52 9.52 9.32
CA LEU A 298 -5.64 8.20 8.68
C LEU A 298 -4.91 8.15 7.32
N GLY A 299 -4.96 9.24 6.56
CA GLY A 299 -4.21 9.38 5.31
C GLY A 299 -2.70 9.38 5.52
N ASP A 300 -2.21 10.05 6.55
CA ASP A 300 -0.80 10.03 6.92
C ASP A 300 -0.36 8.65 7.42
N ALA A 301 -1.21 7.99 8.23
CA ALA A 301 -0.99 6.65 8.77
C ALA A 301 -1.26 5.52 7.77
N SER A 302 -1.76 5.83 6.56
CA SER A 302 -2.22 4.82 5.58
C SER A 302 -1.17 3.76 5.25
N TYR A 303 0.10 4.13 5.21
CA TYR A 303 1.20 3.20 4.95
C TYR A 303 1.45 2.25 6.14
N ALA A 304 1.43 2.78 7.36
CA ALA A 304 1.54 1.97 8.57
C ALA A 304 0.33 1.02 8.71
N ILE A 305 -0.90 1.49 8.44
CA ILE A 305 -2.12 0.66 8.41
C ILE A 305 -1.93 -0.47 7.37
N TYR A 306 -1.46 -0.11 6.17
CA TYR A 306 -1.21 -1.07 5.09
C TYR A 306 -0.21 -2.17 5.47
N LEU A 307 0.85 -1.86 6.21
CA LEU A 307 1.85 -2.86 6.60
C LEU A 307 1.44 -3.70 7.82
N SER A 308 0.75 -3.10 8.79
CA SER A 308 0.47 -3.75 10.07
C SER A 308 -0.80 -4.60 10.10
N HIS A 309 -1.76 -4.37 9.19
CA HIS A 309 -3.06 -5.06 9.24
C HIS A 309 -2.95 -6.59 9.12
N THR A 310 -1.98 -7.09 8.35
CA THR A 310 -1.76 -8.54 8.19
C THR A 310 -1.42 -9.24 9.50
N ILE A 311 -0.73 -8.54 10.40
CA ILE A 311 -0.40 -9.03 11.75
C ILE A 311 -1.69 -9.16 12.57
N VAL A 312 -2.56 -8.14 12.53
CA VAL A 312 -3.86 -8.16 13.23
C VAL A 312 -4.74 -9.28 12.68
N ILE A 313 -4.92 -9.34 11.38
CA ILE A 313 -5.80 -10.33 10.74
C ILE A 313 -5.27 -11.75 10.98
N GLY A 314 -3.96 -11.97 10.83
CA GLY A 314 -3.34 -13.27 11.14
C GLY A 314 -3.50 -13.67 12.59
N THR A 315 -3.42 -12.70 13.54
CA THR A 315 -3.62 -12.95 14.98
C THR A 315 -5.10 -13.20 15.32
N LEU A 316 -6.03 -12.56 14.62
CA LEU A 316 -7.47 -12.78 14.82
C LEU A 316 -7.98 -14.06 14.15
N TYR A 317 -7.24 -14.63 13.21
CA TYR A 317 -7.67 -15.86 12.51
C TYR A 317 -7.94 -17.03 13.48
N PRO A 318 -7.02 -17.46 14.36
CA PRO A 318 -7.30 -18.54 15.33
C PRO A 318 -8.40 -18.17 16.33
N VAL A 319 -8.54 -16.88 16.68
CA VAL A 319 -9.64 -16.39 17.52
C VAL A 319 -10.99 -16.63 16.84
N GLY A 320 -11.11 -16.28 15.58
CA GLY A 320 -12.31 -16.50 14.77
C GLY A 320 -12.62 -17.96 14.52
N GLN A 321 -11.61 -18.85 14.50
CA GLN A 321 -11.83 -20.30 14.44
C GLN A 321 -12.43 -20.83 15.76
N ARG A 322 -12.07 -20.25 16.90
CA ARG A 322 -12.58 -20.65 18.22
C ARG A 322 -13.95 -20.04 18.52
N TRP A 323 -14.19 -18.78 18.10
CA TRP A 323 -15.43 -18.04 18.33
C TRP A 323 -15.98 -17.50 17.01
N ALA A 324 -16.98 -18.16 16.45
CA ALA A 324 -17.53 -17.87 15.12
C ALA A 324 -17.99 -16.41 14.92
N TRP A 325 -18.47 -15.74 15.97
CA TRP A 325 -18.89 -14.35 15.93
C TRP A 325 -17.72 -13.35 15.77
N MET A 326 -16.50 -13.76 16.09
CA MET A 326 -15.25 -13.02 15.87
C MET A 326 -14.58 -13.36 14.55
N ASN A 327 -15.12 -14.30 13.77
CA ASN A 327 -14.53 -14.70 12.51
C ASN A 327 -14.68 -13.58 11.46
N ALA A 328 -13.56 -12.94 11.12
CA ALA A 328 -13.56 -11.80 10.21
C ALA A 328 -14.05 -12.14 8.80
N SER A 329 -13.91 -13.40 8.34
CA SER A 329 -14.37 -13.79 7.00
C SER A 329 -15.85 -14.19 6.96
N LYS A 330 -16.52 -14.39 8.10
CA LYS A 330 -17.89 -14.93 8.18
C LYS A 330 -18.87 -14.05 8.95
N SER A 331 -18.38 -13.11 9.74
CA SER A 331 -19.19 -12.31 10.65
C SER A 331 -18.95 -10.81 10.45
N ALA A 332 -20.03 -10.04 10.34
CA ALA A 332 -19.96 -8.55 10.31
C ALA A 332 -19.29 -7.98 11.56
N THR A 333 -19.51 -8.58 12.74
CA THR A 333 -18.83 -8.20 13.98
C THR A 333 -17.33 -8.46 13.89
N GLY A 334 -16.93 -9.64 13.39
CA GLY A 334 -15.54 -10.00 13.21
C GLY A 334 -14.81 -9.06 12.22
N VAL A 335 -15.45 -8.73 11.09
CA VAL A 335 -14.95 -7.72 10.15
C VAL A 335 -14.73 -6.39 10.83
N THR A 336 -15.74 -5.90 11.57
CA THR A 336 -15.68 -4.61 12.25
C THR A 336 -14.53 -4.58 13.26
N ILE A 337 -14.36 -5.63 14.05
CA ILE A 337 -13.25 -5.75 15.01
C ILE A 337 -11.91 -5.75 14.28
N ALA A 338 -11.76 -6.53 13.21
CA ALA A 338 -10.53 -6.60 12.43
C ALA A 338 -10.17 -5.24 11.82
N MET A 339 -11.15 -4.53 11.25
CA MET A 339 -10.99 -3.19 10.69
C MET A 339 -10.56 -2.17 11.75
N LEU A 340 -11.24 -2.16 12.90
CA LEU A 340 -10.92 -1.23 14.00
C LEU A 340 -9.54 -1.49 14.56
N LEU A 341 -9.21 -2.75 14.90
CA LEU A 341 -7.91 -3.09 15.49
C LEU A 341 -6.76 -2.85 14.50
N SER A 342 -6.94 -3.16 13.22
CA SER A 342 -5.95 -2.85 12.18
C SER A 342 -5.72 -1.35 12.02
N THR A 343 -6.78 -0.56 12.09
CA THR A 343 -6.69 0.89 11.99
C THR A 343 -6.00 1.48 13.22
N ILE A 344 -6.39 1.04 14.43
CA ILE A 344 -5.77 1.48 15.69
C ILE A 344 -4.29 1.13 15.71
N LEU A 345 -3.93 -0.14 15.44
CA LEU A 345 -2.53 -0.56 15.39
C LEU A 345 -1.74 0.24 14.36
N GLY A 346 -2.28 0.45 13.16
CA GLY A 346 -1.63 1.22 12.12
C GLY A 346 -1.39 2.68 12.51
N VAL A 347 -2.36 3.33 13.17
CA VAL A 347 -2.18 4.69 13.72
C VAL A 347 -1.12 4.71 14.82
N LEU A 348 -1.09 3.73 15.72
CA LEU A 348 -0.05 3.62 16.75
C LEU A 348 1.34 3.41 16.13
N VAL A 349 1.47 2.52 15.15
CA VAL A 349 2.72 2.30 14.39
C VAL A 349 3.15 3.59 13.68
N TYR A 350 2.23 4.34 13.08
CA TYR A 350 2.53 5.63 12.47
C TYR A 350 3.09 6.63 13.49
N LEU A 351 2.40 6.80 14.63
CA LEU A 351 2.77 7.81 15.62
C LEU A 351 4.06 7.50 16.37
N TYR A 352 4.28 6.22 16.73
CA TYR A 352 5.36 5.80 17.62
C TYR A 352 6.54 5.16 16.90
N VAL A 353 6.37 4.71 15.65
CA VAL A 353 7.45 4.06 14.88
C VAL A 353 7.76 4.85 13.62
N GLU A 354 6.81 4.99 12.69
CA GLU A 354 7.06 5.60 11.37
C GLU A 354 7.51 7.07 11.49
N LYS A 355 6.70 7.89 12.15
CA LYS A 355 6.95 9.32 12.26
C LYS A 355 8.26 9.65 13.00
N PRO A 356 8.56 9.06 14.17
CA PRO A 356 9.86 9.26 14.84
C PRO A 356 11.05 8.79 13.99
N LEU A 357 10.94 7.62 13.35
CA LEU A 357 11.99 7.05 12.50
C LEU A 357 12.30 7.96 11.31
N LEU A 358 11.27 8.46 10.63
CA LEU A 358 11.42 9.40 9.51
C LEU A 358 12.05 10.72 9.94
N ASN A 359 11.67 11.25 11.11
CA ASN A 359 12.24 12.48 11.65
C ASN A 359 13.72 12.29 11.97
N TRP A 360 14.08 11.20 12.66
CA TRP A 360 15.47 10.88 12.98
C TRP A 360 16.36 10.75 11.73
N ILE A 361 15.88 10.07 10.68
CA ILE A 361 16.62 9.95 9.41
C ILE A 361 16.82 11.33 8.75
N ARG A 362 15.79 12.18 8.75
CA ARG A 362 15.86 13.53 8.20
C ARG A 362 16.84 14.42 8.93
N GLU A 363 16.82 14.41 10.27
CA GLU A 363 17.75 15.19 11.11
C GLU A 363 19.20 14.76 10.88
N ARG A 364 19.48 13.45 10.86
CA ARG A 364 20.83 12.94 10.55
C ARG A 364 21.31 13.36 9.16
N ARG A 365 20.40 13.36 8.18
CA ARG A 365 20.73 13.77 6.81
C ARG A 365 21.04 15.27 6.73
N ASN A 366 20.30 16.10 7.45
CA ASN A 366 20.54 17.54 7.50
C ASN A 366 21.88 17.87 8.16
N ARG A 367 22.18 17.26 9.31
CA ARG A 367 23.48 17.43 10.00
C ARG A 367 24.67 17.07 9.08
N ARG A 368 24.58 15.95 8.36
CA ARG A 368 25.63 15.55 7.41
C ARG A 368 25.84 16.55 6.26
N LYS A 369 24.78 17.24 5.83
CA LYS A 369 24.89 18.31 4.80
C LYS A 369 25.57 19.55 5.39
N GLU A 370 25.19 19.96 6.60
CA GLU A 370 25.78 21.08 7.32
C GLU A 370 27.28 20.84 7.57
N ASP A 371 27.65 19.63 8.03
CA ASP A 371 29.05 19.24 8.25
C ASP A 371 29.86 19.27 6.94
N ALA A 372 29.28 18.83 5.84
CA ALA A 372 29.93 18.86 4.52
C ALA A 372 30.12 20.29 4.01
N ASP A 373 29.13 21.17 4.18
CA ASP A 373 29.21 22.58 3.75
C ASP A 373 30.23 23.36 4.60
N THR A 374 30.34 23.06 5.89
CA THR A 374 31.34 23.69 6.79
C THR A 374 32.78 23.22 6.52
N SER A 375 32.95 21.99 6.02
CA SER A 375 34.26 21.44 5.67
C SER A 375 34.84 21.95 4.34
N VAL A 376 34.06 22.68 3.54
CA VAL A 376 34.43 23.22 2.21
C VAL A 376 34.82 24.70 2.27
N VAL A 377 34.81 25.38 3.45
CA VAL A 377 35.28 26.74 3.60
C VAL A 377 36.82 26.70 3.69
N PRO A 378 37.58 27.15 2.65
CA PRO A 378 39.04 27.23 2.75
C PRO A 378 39.44 28.30 3.75
N ALA A 379 40.48 28.00 4.55
CA ALA A 379 41.14 28.95 5.42
C ALA A 379 41.82 30.08 4.66
#